data_32e62e722f88608fd0fb10304851635f
#
_entry.id   32e62e722f88608fd0fb10304851635f
#
_cell.length_a   1.000
_cell.length_b   1.000
_cell.length_c   1.000
_cell.angle_alpha   90.00
_cell.angle_beta   90.00
_cell.angle_gamma   90.00
#
_symmetry.space_group_name_H-M   'P 1'
#
loop_
_entity.id
_entity.type
_entity.pdbx_description
1 polymer ?
#
loop_
_entity_poly.entity_id
_entity_poly.type
_entity_poly.pdbx_seq_one_letter_code
_entity_poly.pdbx_strand_id
1 'polypeptide(L)'
;MVATLLTVTCYAQSQGAKPLVLEKNEGEARLRRPLGSLPTPTAEFILKVTPENSGSKHLVLGTEEIPPGGVIPKHKHLEQDEILLVQTGTAHVTLDDKEYDVHAGSTVFFPAQTWVSLKNIGKDNISLVFVFSAPGFEKNMRCSSVPAGQSAPPINTDELKACAHEGHVEYEVLAPVQK
;
A
#
# COMPACT_ATOMS: atom_id res chain seq x y z
N MET A 1 61.67 -10.50 6.19
CA MET A 1 60.53 -10.47 5.26
C MET A 1 59.31 -10.02 6.04
N VAL A 2 58.85 -8.80 5.84
CA VAL A 2 57.66 -8.23 6.48
C VAL A 2 56.50 -8.35 5.48
N ALA A 3 55.50 -9.15 5.77
CA ALA A 3 54.32 -9.30 4.93
C ALA A 3 53.31 -8.18 5.29
N THR A 4 53.11 -7.25 4.37
CA THR A 4 52.13 -6.20 4.44
C THR A 4 50.76 -6.78 4.05
N LEU A 5 49.83 -6.97 5.01
CA LEU A 5 48.44 -7.30 4.71
C LEU A 5 47.73 -6.03 4.17
N LEU A 6 47.39 -6.04 2.89
CA LEU A 6 46.48 -5.08 2.29
C LEU A 6 45.02 -5.48 2.68
N THR A 7 44.41 -4.75 3.61
CA THR A 7 43.00 -4.83 3.87
C THR A 7 42.21 -4.07 2.80
N VAL A 8 41.57 -4.79 1.91
CA VAL A 8 40.61 -4.22 0.95
C VAL A 8 39.33 -3.93 1.70
N THR A 9 39.13 -2.68 2.10
CA THR A 9 37.83 -2.20 2.61
C THR A 9 36.88 -2.02 1.43
N CYS A 10 35.97 -2.97 1.26
CA CYS A 10 34.88 -2.85 0.30
C CYS A 10 33.89 -1.80 0.83
N TYR A 11 34.00 -0.57 0.35
CA TYR A 11 32.95 0.44 0.57
C TYR A 11 31.76 0.04 -0.30
N ALA A 12 30.70 -0.49 0.32
CA ALA A 12 29.40 -0.57 -0.32
C ALA A 12 28.95 0.88 -0.59
N GLN A 13 29.11 1.36 -1.82
CA GLN A 13 28.53 2.61 -2.26
C GLN A 13 27.01 2.45 -2.11
N SER A 14 26.41 3.23 -1.21
CA SER A 14 24.96 3.41 -1.19
C SER A 14 24.59 4.00 -2.55
N GLN A 15 24.08 3.18 -3.44
CA GLN A 15 23.58 3.66 -4.72
C GLN A 15 22.43 4.62 -4.40
N GLY A 16 22.59 5.91 -4.76
CA GLY A 16 21.54 6.90 -4.66
C GLY A 16 20.31 6.48 -5.45
N ALA A 17 19.18 7.17 -5.24
CA ALA A 17 17.97 6.94 -6.00
C ALA A 17 18.26 7.03 -7.52
N LYS A 18 17.69 6.11 -8.29
CA LYS A 18 17.86 6.02 -9.75
C LYS A 18 16.53 6.24 -10.46
N PRO A 19 16.54 6.89 -11.64
CA PRO A 19 15.35 7.06 -12.43
C PRO A 19 14.79 5.71 -12.89
N LEU A 20 13.46 5.61 -12.96
CA LEU A 20 12.73 4.46 -13.49
C LEU A 20 11.72 4.92 -14.53
N VAL A 21 11.53 4.07 -15.55
CA VAL A 21 10.37 4.12 -16.45
C VAL A 21 9.73 2.73 -16.38
N LEU A 22 8.47 2.68 -16.06
CA LEU A 22 7.71 1.43 -15.94
C LEU A 22 6.42 1.54 -16.74
N GLU A 23 6.16 0.56 -17.58
CA GLU A 23 4.90 0.43 -18.32
C GLU A 23 3.73 0.13 -17.36
N LYS A 24 2.49 0.20 -17.87
CA LYS A 24 1.27 0.08 -17.08
C LYS A 24 1.28 -1.13 -16.12
N ASN A 25 1.72 -2.29 -16.60
CA ASN A 25 1.67 -3.54 -15.84
C ASN A 25 3.03 -3.94 -15.24
N GLU A 26 4.05 -3.08 -15.32
CA GLU A 26 5.36 -3.34 -14.73
C GLU A 26 5.43 -2.87 -13.27
N GLY A 27 6.17 -3.61 -12.47
CA GLY A 27 6.35 -3.40 -11.04
C GLY A 27 6.13 -4.70 -10.26
N GLU A 28 5.96 -4.59 -8.96
CA GLU A 28 5.67 -5.72 -8.08
C GLU A 28 4.15 -5.93 -7.98
N ALA A 29 3.61 -6.79 -8.84
CA ALA A 29 2.18 -7.09 -8.88
C ALA A 29 1.78 -8.06 -7.75
N ARG A 30 0.74 -7.72 -7.00
CA ARG A 30 0.29 -8.46 -5.83
C ARG A 30 -1.23 -8.51 -5.73
N LEU A 31 -1.72 -9.53 -5.02
CA LEU A 31 -3.13 -9.75 -4.71
C LEU A 31 -3.33 -9.65 -3.20
N ARG A 32 -4.22 -8.76 -2.75
CA ARG A 32 -4.55 -8.63 -1.32
C ARG A 32 -5.16 -9.92 -0.79
N ARG A 33 -4.78 -10.30 0.43
CA ARG A 33 -5.42 -11.40 1.15
C ARG A 33 -6.76 -10.92 1.73
N PRO A 34 -7.83 -11.73 1.61
CA PRO A 34 -9.12 -11.40 2.24
C PRO A 34 -8.96 -11.21 3.75
N LEU A 35 -9.64 -10.23 4.34
CA LEU A 35 -9.65 -10.02 5.78
C LEU A 35 -10.71 -10.91 6.45
N GLY A 36 -10.25 -11.97 7.12
CA GLY A 36 -11.13 -12.93 7.80
C GLY A 36 -12.11 -13.62 6.84
N SER A 37 -13.34 -13.81 7.29
CA SER A 37 -14.41 -14.45 6.52
C SER A 37 -15.24 -13.45 5.68
N LEU A 38 -14.84 -12.19 5.59
CA LEU A 38 -15.56 -11.21 4.78
C LEU A 38 -15.46 -11.59 3.30
N PRO A 39 -16.58 -11.79 2.60
CA PRO A 39 -16.60 -12.11 1.19
C PRO A 39 -16.38 -10.84 0.36
N THR A 40 -15.30 -10.13 0.62
CA THR A 40 -14.93 -8.96 -0.17
C THR A 40 -14.08 -9.40 -1.35
N PRO A 41 -14.43 -8.98 -2.57
CA PRO A 41 -13.54 -9.19 -3.71
C PRO A 41 -12.16 -8.61 -3.40
N THR A 42 -11.12 -9.40 -3.64
CA THR A 42 -9.74 -8.99 -3.37
C THR A 42 -9.27 -8.00 -4.41
N ALA A 43 -8.65 -6.92 -3.97
CA ALA A 43 -8.02 -5.95 -4.85
C ALA A 43 -6.64 -6.43 -5.30
N GLU A 44 -6.30 -6.13 -6.54
CA GLU A 44 -4.95 -6.29 -7.09
C GLU A 44 -4.24 -4.94 -7.07
N PHE A 45 -2.96 -4.93 -6.75
CA PHE A 45 -2.16 -3.71 -6.79
C PHE A 45 -0.75 -3.98 -7.34
N ILE A 46 -0.11 -2.91 -7.82
CA ILE A 46 1.27 -2.94 -8.31
C ILE A 46 2.07 -1.87 -7.58
N LEU A 47 3.07 -2.27 -6.83
CA LEU A 47 4.08 -1.36 -6.28
C LEU A 47 5.04 -0.99 -7.41
N LYS A 48 5.02 0.28 -7.82
CA LYS A 48 5.78 0.78 -8.98
C LYS A 48 7.08 1.45 -8.58
N VAL A 49 7.04 2.32 -7.60
CA VAL A 49 8.23 3.00 -7.08
C VAL A 49 8.34 2.70 -5.60
N THR A 50 9.41 2.06 -5.20
CA THR A 50 9.71 1.67 -3.82
C THR A 50 11.19 1.85 -3.53
N PRO A 51 11.63 1.81 -2.26
CA PRO A 51 13.06 1.82 -1.93
C PRO A 51 13.85 0.73 -2.63
N GLU A 52 13.26 -0.46 -2.78
CA GLU A 52 13.95 -1.64 -3.30
C GLU A 52 14.28 -1.52 -4.79
N ASN A 53 13.38 -0.95 -5.59
CA ASN A 53 13.60 -0.86 -7.05
C ASN A 53 14.19 0.47 -7.51
N SER A 54 13.95 1.56 -6.77
CA SER A 54 14.36 2.92 -7.15
C SER A 54 15.43 3.54 -6.25
N GLY A 55 15.57 3.03 -5.01
CA GLY A 55 16.35 3.70 -3.96
C GLY A 55 15.65 4.96 -3.39
N SER A 56 14.36 5.16 -3.70
CA SER A 56 13.59 6.30 -3.17
C SER A 56 13.55 6.28 -1.65
N LYS A 57 13.80 7.44 -1.05
CA LYS A 57 13.74 7.65 0.41
C LYS A 57 12.57 8.55 0.82
N HIS A 58 11.83 9.10 -0.14
CA HIS A 58 10.89 10.19 0.09
C HIS A 58 9.48 9.89 -0.41
N LEU A 59 9.29 8.83 -1.19
CA LEU A 59 7.98 8.45 -1.69
C LEU A 59 7.91 6.98 -2.06
N VAL A 60 6.69 6.45 -2.04
CA VAL A 60 6.31 5.18 -2.67
C VAL A 60 5.11 5.48 -3.57
N LEU A 61 5.07 4.85 -4.75
CA LEU A 61 3.96 4.98 -5.69
C LEU A 61 3.53 3.60 -6.18
N GLY A 62 2.24 3.43 -6.33
CA GLY A 62 1.67 2.25 -6.97
C GLY A 62 0.29 2.51 -7.55
N THR A 63 -0.28 1.46 -8.10
CA THR A 63 -1.64 1.44 -8.65
C THR A 63 -2.44 0.33 -8.01
N GLU A 64 -3.74 0.50 -7.89
CA GLU A 64 -4.64 -0.50 -7.34
C GLU A 64 -5.92 -0.61 -8.17
N GLU A 65 -6.36 -1.84 -8.41
CA GLU A 65 -7.61 -2.19 -9.07
C GLU A 65 -8.56 -2.78 -8.02
N ILE A 66 -9.67 -2.11 -7.77
CA ILE A 66 -10.65 -2.52 -6.76
C ILE A 66 -11.93 -2.93 -7.48
N PRO A 67 -12.31 -4.22 -7.46
CA PRO A 67 -13.51 -4.70 -8.15
C PRO A 67 -14.79 -4.18 -7.48
N PRO A 68 -15.95 -4.26 -8.16
CA PRO A 68 -17.24 -3.87 -7.60
C PRO A 68 -17.51 -4.49 -6.22
N GLY A 69 -17.89 -3.65 -5.25
CA GLY A 69 -18.10 -4.06 -3.86
C GLY A 69 -16.81 -4.28 -3.06
N GLY A 70 -15.64 -4.18 -3.68
CA GLY A 70 -14.36 -4.25 -3.00
C GLY A 70 -14.17 -3.09 -2.02
N VAL A 71 -13.45 -3.35 -0.92
CA VAL A 71 -13.26 -2.41 0.18
C VAL A 71 -11.79 -2.34 0.57
N ILE A 72 -11.29 -1.13 0.75
CA ILE A 72 -10.10 -0.87 1.55
C ILE A 72 -10.59 -0.66 3.01
N PRO A 73 -10.24 -1.57 3.94
CA PRO A 73 -10.68 -1.50 5.33
C PRO A 73 -10.29 -0.17 5.99
N LYS A 74 -11.07 0.29 6.97
CA LYS A 74 -10.77 1.52 7.70
C LYS A 74 -9.45 1.38 8.46
N HIS A 75 -8.52 2.27 8.12
CA HIS A 75 -7.16 2.29 8.64
C HIS A 75 -6.64 3.73 8.67
N LYS A 76 -5.50 3.93 9.33
CA LYS A 76 -4.77 5.20 9.29
C LYS A 76 -3.27 4.93 9.23
N HIS A 77 -2.57 5.71 8.43
CA HIS A 77 -1.11 5.74 8.40
C HIS A 77 -0.58 6.52 9.58
N LEU A 78 0.41 6.00 10.30
CA LEU A 78 0.95 6.69 11.47
C LEU A 78 1.95 7.79 11.10
N GLU A 79 2.63 7.66 9.96
CA GLU A 79 3.76 8.50 9.58
C GLU A 79 3.67 9.06 8.14
N GLN A 80 2.86 8.45 7.26
CA GLN A 80 2.80 8.84 5.84
C GLN A 80 1.52 9.63 5.55
N ASP A 81 1.67 10.72 4.82
CA ASP A 81 0.57 11.31 4.07
C ASP A 81 0.32 10.47 2.82
N GLU A 82 -0.92 10.46 2.34
CA GLU A 82 -1.26 9.76 1.11
C GLU A 82 -2.07 10.64 0.17
N ILE A 83 -1.80 10.45 -1.12
CA ILE A 83 -2.65 10.97 -2.21
C ILE A 83 -3.20 9.78 -2.98
N LEU A 84 -4.52 9.77 -3.19
CA LEU A 84 -5.18 8.88 -4.14
C LEU A 84 -5.65 9.69 -5.36
N LEU A 85 -5.34 9.19 -6.55
CA LEU A 85 -5.84 9.72 -7.82
C LEU A 85 -6.78 8.68 -8.42
N VAL A 86 -8.07 8.95 -8.47
CA VAL A 86 -9.06 8.05 -9.08
C VAL A 86 -8.98 8.19 -10.59
N GLN A 87 -8.51 7.16 -11.28
CA GLN A 87 -8.39 7.15 -12.74
C GLN A 87 -9.71 6.75 -13.41
N THR A 88 -10.40 5.73 -12.85
CA THR A 88 -11.69 5.22 -13.33
C THR A 88 -12.57 4.80 -12.18
N GLY A 89 -13.87 4.68 -12.43
CA GLY A 89 -14.84 4.16 -11.47
C GLY A 89 -15.37 5.20 -10.49
N THR A 90 -16.08 4.72 -9.46
CA THR A 90 -16.72 5.54 -8.42
C THR A 90 -16.52 4.87 -7.08
N ALA A 91 -16.01 5.64 -6.12
CA ALA A 91 -15.76 5.18 -4.76
C ALA A 91 -16.53 6.02 -3.74
N HIS A 92 -16.96 5.36 -2.67
CA HIS A 92 -17.33 5.99 -1.42
C HIS A 92 -16.11 6.00 -0.50
N VAL A 93 -15.69 7.19 -0.07
CA VAL A 93 -14.50 7.40 0.77
C VAL A 93 -14.94 8.03 2.08
N THR A 94 -14.49 7.45 3.21
CA THR A 94 -14.64 8.04 4.53
C THR A 94 -13.28 8.58 4.98
N LEU A 95 -13.24 9.85 5.40
CA LEU A 95 -12.08 10.51 6.02
C LEU A 95 -12.49 10.99 7.41
N ASP A 96 -11.99 10.35 8.47
CA ASP A 96 -12.48 10.49 9.85
C ASP A 96 -14.00 10.30 9.91
N ASP A 97 -14.76 11.37 10.19
CA ASP A 97 -16.22 11.37 10.30
C ASP A 97 -16.91 11.91 9.04
N LYS A 98 -16.18 12.18 7.96
CA LYS A 98 -16.72 12.77 6.72
C LYS A 98 -16.73 11.76 5.60
N GLU A 99 -17.81 11.77 4.84
CA GLU A 99 -18.05 10.85 3.72
C GLU A 99 -18.10 11.61 2.39
N TYR A 100 -17.53 11.00 1.35
CA TYR A 100 -17.43 11.58 0.02
C TYR A 100 -17.65 10.51 -1.04
N ASP A 101 -18.44 10.83 -2.06
CA ASP A 101 -18.45 10.05 -3.29
C ASP A 101 -17.49 10.71 -4.28
N VAL A 102 -16.51 9.93 -4.72
CA VAL A 102 -15.45 10.36 -5.63
C VAL A 102 -15.53 9.59 -6.94
N HIS A 103 -15.15 10.26 -8.04
CA HIS A 103 -15.27 9.75 -9.40
C HIS A 103 -13.95 9.86 -10.14
N ALA A 104 -13.89 9.33 -11.35
CA ALA A 104 -12.73 9.51 -12.23
C ALA A 104 -12.30 10.98 -12.32
N GLY A 105 -11.00 11.24 -12.13
CA GLY A 105 -10.40 12.56 -12.04
C GLY A 105 -10.36 13.17 -10.65
N SER A 106 -11.01 12.57 -9.64
CA SER A 106 -10.92 13.03 -8.25
C SER A 106 -9.54 12.79 -7.67
N THR A 107 -9.10 13.72 -6.82
CA THR A 107 -7.93 13.58 -5.95
C THR A 107 -8.40 13.55 -4.50
N VAL A 108 -7.95 12.55 -3.75
CA VAL A 108 -8.14 12.47 -2.30
C VAL A 108 -6.78 12.63 -1.65
N PHE A 109 -6.66 13.60 -0.74
CA PHE A 109 -5.47 13.78 0.09
C PHE A 109 -5.86 13.58 1.55
N PHE A 110 -5.10 12.80 2.25
CA PHE A 110 -5.23 12.67 3.69
C PHE A 110 -3.85 12.63 4.36
N PRO A 111 -3.64 13.49 5.35
CA PRO A 111 -2.41 13.50 6.12
C PRO A 111 -2.32 12.26 7.02
N ALA A 112 -1.12 11.96 7.48
CA ALA A 112 -0.89 10.97 8.53
C ALA A 112 -1.89 11.16 9.69
N GLN A 113 -2.25 10.06 10.36
CA GLN A 113 -3.21 10.00 11.47
C GLN A 113 -4.68 10.17 11.09
N THR A 114 -5.03 10.39 9.81
CA THR A 114 -6.42 10.42 9.35
C THR A 114 -6.95 9.00 9.15
N TRP A 115 -8.10 8.69 9.73
CA TRP A 115 -8.81 7.44 9.44
C TRP A 115 -9.41 7.49 8.03
N VAL A 116 -9.07 6.50 7.23
CA VAL A 116 -9.56 6.39 5.84
C VAL A 116 -10.15 5.02 5.58
N SER A 117 -11.22 4.99 4.81
CA SER A 117 -11.72 3.78 4.14
C SER A 117 -12.20 4.12 2.75
N LEU A 118 -12.24 3.13 1.88
CA LEU A 118 -12.74 3.27 0.51
C LEU A 118 -13.55 2.03 0.13
N LYS A 119 -14.70 2.25 -0.51
CA LYS A 119 -15.56 1.19 -1.05
C LYS A 119 -15.88 1.47 -2.50
N ASN A 120 -15.70 0.50 -3.37
CA ASN A 120 -16.20 0.58 -4.73
C ASN A 120 -17.72 0.47 -4.74
N ILE A 121 -18.41 1.54 -5.08
CA ILE A 121 -19.87 1.62 -5.19
C ILE A 121 -20.38 1.57 -6.64
N GLY A 122 -19.45 1.47 -7.59
CA GLY A 122 -19.74 1.36 -9.02
C GLY A 122 -20.00 -0.06 -9.48
N LYS A 123 -20.21 -0.21 -10.79
CA LYS A 123 -20.42 -1.52 -11.47
C LYS A 123 -19.12 -2.05 -12.09
N ASP A 124 -18.15 -1.19 -12.28
CA ASP A 124 -16.86 -1.48 -12.90
C ASP A 124 -15.74 -1.34 -11.85
N ASN A 125 -14.54 -1.83 -12.19
CA ASN A 125 -13.38 -1.65 -11.33
C ASN A 125 -13.08 -0.15 -11.12
N ILE A 126 -12.70 0.20 -9.91
CA ILE A 126 -11.95 1.42 -9.65
C ILE A 126 -10.50 1.15 -10.00
N SER A 127 -9.90 2.02 -10.83
CA SER A 127 -8.46 2.10 -10.99
C SER A 127 -7.98 3.37 -10.29
N LEU A 128 -7.00 3.23 -9.42
CA LEU A 128 -6.43 4.37 -8.71
C LEU A 128 -4.90 4.30 -8.69
N VAL A 129 -4.29 5.48 -8.53
CA VAL A 129 -2.88 5.64 -8.21
C VAL A 129 -2.81 6.09 -6.76
N PHE A 130 -1.95 5.46 -5.97
CA PHE A 130 -1.61 5.90 -4.62
C PHE A 130 -0.17 6.39 -4.56
N VAL A 131 0.04 7.43 -3.74
CA VAL A 131 1.38 7.99 -3.48
C VAL A 131 1.51 8.22 -1.98
N PHE A 132 2.48 7.56 -1.36
CA PHE A 132 2.85 7.81 0.03
C PHE A 132 4.02 8.80 0.10
N SER A 133 3.97 9.73 1.04
CA SER A 133 4.99 10.77 1.24
C SER A 133 6.32 10.24 1.78
N ALA A 134 6.35 8.99 2.26
CA ALA A 134 7.55 8.29 2.72
C ALA A 134 7.39 6.78 2.57
N PRO A 135 8.50 6.01 2.47
CA PRO A 135 8.48 4.56 2.60
C PRO A 135 7.98 4.10 3.97
N GLY A 136 7.40 2.90 4.00
CA GLY A 136 6.93 2.24 5.22
C GLY A 136 5.70 1.40 4.98
N PHE A 137 4.61 1.99 4.51
CA PHE A 137 3.33 1.29 4.32
C PHE A 137 3.40 0.17 3.26
N GLU A 138 4.28 0.27 2.26
CA GLU A 138 4.50 -0.81 1.28
C GLU A 138 4.92 -2.12 1.95
N LYS A 139 5.50 -2.09 3.15
CA LYS A 139 5.82 -3.29 3.93
C LYS A 139 4.55 -3.98 4.41
N ASN A 140 3.58 -3.21 4.96
CA ASN A 140 2.26 -3.75 5.28
C ASN A 140 1.57 -4.33 4.06
N MET A 141 1.63 -3.63 2.91
CA MET A 141 1.02 -4.11 1.67
C MET A 141 1.63 -5.45 1.22
N ARG A 142 2.95 -5.62 1.29
CA ARG A 142 3.63 -6.89 0.98
C ARG A 142 3.27 -7.98 1.97
N CYS A 143 3.30 -7.68 3.27
CA CYS A 143 2.99 -8.62 4.34
C CYS A 143 1.55 -9.15 4.25
N SER A 144 0.59 -8.29 3.94
CA SER A 144 -0.85 -8.60 3.87
C SER A 144 -1.35 -9.07 2.50
N SER A 145 -0.44 -9.43 1.60
CA SER A 145 -0.76 -9.86 0.22
C SER A 145 0.12 -11.02 -0.22
N VAL A 146 -0.18 -11.57 -1.39
CA VAL A 146 0.63 -12.57 -2.09
C VAL A 146 1.03 -12.06 -3.47
N PRO A 147 2.09 -12.58 -4.11
CA PRO A 147 2.37 -12.28 -5.51
C PRO A 147 1.14 -12.56 -6.40
N ALA A 148 0.91 -11.70 -7.41
CA ALA A 148 -0.19 -11.89 -8.35
C ALA A 148 -0.14 -13.27 -9.01
N GLY A 149 -1.32 -13.85 -9.24
CA GLY A 149 -1.46 -15.19 -9.79
C GLY A 149 -1.33 -16.34 -8.77
N GLN A 150 -1.03 -16.03 -7.51
CA GLN A 150 -1.04 -17.03 -6.43
C GLN A 150 -2.38 -17.05 -5.69
N SER A 151 -2.67 -18.16 -5.03
CA SER A 151 -3.84 -18.27 -4.13
C SER A 151 -3.61 -17.34 -2.92
N ALA A 152 -4.61 -16.51 -2.62
CA ALA A 152 -4.59 -15.59 -1.50
C ALA A 152 -5.46 -16.12 -0.33
N PRO A 153 -4.92 -16.93 0.59
CA PRO A 153 -5.69 -17.38 1.75
C PRO A 153 -6.04 -16.19 2.65
N PRO A 154 -7.16 -16.23 3.39
CA PRO A 154 -7.52 -15.17 4.32
C PRO A 154 -6.39 -14.87 5.30
N ILE A 155 -6.21 -13.58 5.62
CA ILE A 155 -5.30 -13.15 6.68
C ILE A 155 -6.05 -13.17 8.02
N ASN A 156 -5.45 -13.76 9.05
CA ASN A 156 -6.02 -13.73 10.39
C ASN A 156 -5.62 -12.44 11.15
N THR A 157 -6.24 -12.25 12.30
CA THR A 157 -6.05 -11.03 13.11
C THR A 157 -4.60 -10.85 13.59
N ASP A 158 -3.92 -11.91 13.98
CA ASP A 158 -2.55 -11.80 14.50
C ASP A 158 -1.55 -11.55 13.39
N GLU A 159 -1.72 -12.18 12.22
CA GLU A 159 -0.96 -11.86 11.00
C GLU A 159 -1.19 -10.40 10.59
N LEU A 160 -2.45 -9.93 10.60
CA LEU A 160 -2.74 -8.53 10.24
C LEU A 160 -2.11 -7.54 11.21
N LYS A 161 -2.09 -7.84 12.51
CA LYS A 161 -1.39 -7.02 13.52
C LYS A 161 0.10 -6.96 13.25
N ALA A 162 0.74 -8.08 12.92
CA ALA A 162 2.16 -8.11 12.58
C ALA A 162 2.46 -7.26 11.35
N CYS A 163 1.66 -7.40 10.29
CA CYS A 163 1.79 -6.59 9.08
C CYS A 163 1.56 -5.10 9.36
N ALA A 164 0.56 -4.77 10.18
CA ALA A 164 0.26 -3.39 10.58
C ALA A 164 1.44 -2.73 11.32
N HIS A 165 2.07 -3.48 12.22
CA HIS A 165 3.25 -3.00 12.93
C HIS A 165 4.43 -2.72 11.98
N GLU A 166 4.69 -3.61 11.01
CA GLU A 166 5.77 -3.42 10.01
C GLU A 166 5.55 -2.19 9.14
N GLY A 167 4.29 -1.90 8.78
CA GLY A 167 3.94 -0.81 7.89
C GLY A 167 3.55 0.50 8.58
N HIS A 168 3.65 0.58 9.90
CA HIS A 168 3.26 1.75 10.70
C HIS A 168 1.83 2.21 10.41
N VAL A 169 0.88 1.26 10.48
CA VAL A 169 -0.54 1.48 10.22
C VAL A 169 -1.40 0.95 11.36
N GLU A 170 -2.53 1.58 11.62
CA GLU A 170 -3.58 1.07 12.48
C GLU A 170 -4.81 0.71 11.66
N TYR A 171 -5.42 -0.43 11.95
CA TYR A 171 -6.72 -0.85 11.41
C TYR A 171 -7.79 -0.74 12.49
N GLU A 172 -8.94 -0.14 12.16
CA GLU A 172 -10.06 -0.02 13.12
C GLU A 172 -10.52 -1.40 13.63
N VAL A 173 -10.54 -2.40 12.77
CA VAL A 173 -10.90 -3.80 13.12
C VAL A 173 -9.97 -4.42 14.18
N LEU A 174 -8.79 -3.85 14.39
CA LEU A 174 -7.83 -4.27 15.41
C LEU A 174 -7.90 -3.42 16.68
N ALA A 175 -8.66 -2.33 16.68
CA ALA A 175 -8.82 -1.48 17.87
C ALA A 175 -9.48 -2.26 18.99
N PRO A 176 -9.10 -2.05 20.27
CA PRO A 176 -9.82 -2.62 21.41
C PRO A 176 -11.27 -2.15 21.39
N VAL A 177 -12.20 -3.10 21.53
CA VAL A 177 -13.63 -2.74 21.69
C VAL A 177 -13.75 -1.89 22.97
N GLN A 178 -14.09 -0.61 22.80
CA GLN A 178 -14.40 0.25 23.95
C GLN A 178 -15.64 -0.32 24.62
N LYS A 179 -15.50 -0.76 25.88
CA LYS A 179 -16.58 -1.27 26.72
C LYS A 179 -17.39 -0.14 27.30
#